data_7fe1608479b17c4d880ce281dfe196c7
#
_entry.id   7fe1608479b17c4d880ce281dfe196c7
#
_cell.length_a   1.000
_cell.length_b   1.000
_cell.length_c   1.000
_cell.angle_alpha   90.00
_cell.angle_beta   90.00
_cell.angle_gamma   90.00
#
_symmetry.space_group_name_H-M   'P 1'
#
loop_
_entity.id
_entity.type
_entity.pdbx_description
1 polymer ?
#
loop_
_entity_poly.entity_id
_entity_poly.type
_entity_poly.pdbx_seq_one_letter_code
_entity_poly.pdbx_strand_id
1 'polypeptide(L)'
;WIGLVGSEMCIRDRVGGVMGKKTAGKMTSQDGPFTAETGPSAMGTYPHLRRVGDLVFVSGMGPRSPETNEIPGGPVRDDSGQPLDYDITAQAHSVINNIRLILEEYGSGLEDVVDVLVFLIDMDRDFQSYNKVYAEYFGSIMPARTTVSINALPSPIAIEMKVIAKV
;
A
#
# COMPACT_ATOMS: atom_id res chain seq x y z
N TRP A 1 39.30 -35.25 -35.28
CA TRP A 1 40.01 -36.04 -34.24
C TRP A 1 40.13 -35.22 -32.97
N ILE A 2 39.41 -35.66 -31.94
CA ILE A 2 39.77 -35.77 -30.51
C ILE A 2 40.26 -34.44 -29.87
N GLY A 3 39.71 -33.99 -28.79
CA GLY A 3 39.16 -34.48 -27.54
C GLY A 3 38.97 -33.28 -26.64
N LEU A 4 37.94 -33.24 -25.89
CA LEU A 4 37.79 -33.59 -24.50
C LEU A 4 38.58 -32.77 -23.46
N VAL A 5 37.79 -32.40 -22.45
CA VAL A 5 38.02 -32.20 -21.02
C VAL A 5 38.28 -30.75 -20.64
N GLY A 6 37.40 -30.03 -19.97
CA GLY A 6 36.81 -30.28 -18.66
C GLY A 6 37.64 -29.57 -17.61
N SER A 7 37.08 -28.59 -16.99
CA SER A 7 37.35 -28.38 -15.56
C SER A 7 36.26 -27.51 -14.95
N GLU A 8 35.47 -28.15 -14.10
CA GLU A 8 34.69 -27.49 -13.07
C GLU A 8 35.61 -26.64 -12.16
N MET A 9 35.17 -25.45 -11.90
CA MET A 9 35.68 -24.75 -10.72
C MET A 9 34.50 -24.29 -9.86
N CYS A 10 34.18 -25.12 -8.89
CA CYS A 10 33.38 -24.78 -7.73
C CYS A 10 34.03 -23.64 -7.00
N ILE A 11 33.35 -22.52 -6.93
CA ILE A 11 33.58 -21.58 -5.83
C ILE A 11 32.33 -21.59 -4.96
N ARG A 12 32.52 -22.18 -3.82
CA ARG A 12 31.59 -22.32 -2.72
C ARG A 12 31.86 -21.14 -1.78
N ASP A 13 31.01 -20.11 -1.84
CA ASP A 13 30.96 -19.14 -0.76
C ASP A 13 29.58 -19.11 -0.13
N ARG A 14 29.58 -19.62 1.10
CA ARG A 14 28.47 -19.53 2.03
C ARG A 14 28.41 -18.11 2.58
N VAL A 15 27.36 -17.40 2.31
CA VAL A 15 26.84 -16.40 3.22
C VAL A 15 25.37 -16.71 3.45
N GLY A 16 25.09 -17.18 4.66
CA GLY A 16 23.74 -17.49 5.10
C GLY A 16 22.92 -16.22 5.26
N GLY A 17 22.15 -15.90 4.25
CA GLY A 17 21.02 -14.99 4.37
C GLY A 17 19.78 -15.84 4.63
N VAL A 18 19.15 -15.64 5.78
CA VAL A 18 17.82 -16.19 6.09
C VAL A 18 16.84 -15.56 5.10
N MET A 19 16.58 -16.27 4.01
CA MET A 19 15.45 -15.96 3.13
C MET A 19 14.18 -16.24 3.93
N GLY A 20 13.53 -15.18 4.41
CA GLY A 20 12.17 -15.24 4.85
C GLY A 20 11.33 -15.87 3.74
N LYS A 21 10.64 -16.97 4.04
CA LYS A 21 9.66 -17.57 3.14
C LYS A 21 8.60 -16.50 2.85
N LYS A 22 8.61 -15.93 1.63
CA LYS A 22 7.44 -15.24 1.10
C LYS A 22 6.31 -16.27 1.13
N THR A 23 5.35 -16.10 2.00
CA THR A 23 4.08 -16.81 1.91
C THR A 23 3.48 -16.39 0.57
N ALA A 24 3.40 -17.33 -0.37
CA ALA A 24 2.77 -17.08 -1.66
C ALA A 24 1.32 -16.67 -1.38
N GLY A 25 1.02 -15.40 -1.65
CA GLY A 25 -0.34 -14.88 -1.59
C GLY A 25 -1.26 -15.72 -2.47
N LYS A 26 -2.51 -15.80 -2.10
CA LYS A 26 -3.53 -16.60 -2.79
C LYS A 26 -3.98 -15.88 -4.06
N MET A 27 -3.10 -15.84 -5.07
CA MET A 27 -3.42 -15.24 -6.37
C MET A 27 -4.58 -16.01 -7.01
N THR A 28 -5.75 -15.38 -7.11
CA THR A 28 -6.86 -15.92 -7.88
C THR A 28 -6.70 -15.46 -9.33
N SER A 29 -6.67 -16.41 -10.28
CA SER A 29 -6.57 -16.12 -11.71
C SER A 29 -7.88 -15.55 -12.31
N GLN A 30 -8.93 -15.40 -11.52
CA GLN A 30 -10.26 -14.97 -11.97
C GLN A 30 -10.54 -13.53 -11.59
N ASP A 31 -11.23 -12.83 -12.49
CA ASP A 31 -11.79 -11.51 -12.22
C ASP A 31 -12.78 -11.56 -11.05
N GLY A 32 -12.73 -10.58 -10.17
CA GLY A 32 -13.67 -10.53 -9.06
C GLY A 32 -13.16 -9.73 -7.86
N PRO A 33 -14.00 -9.66 -6.81
CA PRO A 33 -13.65 -8.99 -5.57
C PRO A 33 -12.71 -9.87 -4.72
N PHE A 34 -11.84 -9.20 -3.95
CA PHE A 34 -11.00 -9.83 -2.95
C PHE A 34 -11.00 -9.01 -1.65
N THR A 35 -11.15 -9.68 -0.54
CA THR A 35 -11.09 -9.08 0.80
C THR A 35 -9.93 -9.70 1.55
N ALA A 36 -8.93 -8.89 1.86
CA ALA A 36 -7.73 -9.29 2.61
C ALA A 36 -8.06 -9.53 4.09
N GLU A 37 -7.34 -10.45 4.71
CA GLU A 37 -7.42 -10.70 6.15
C GLU A 37 -6.48 -9.77 6.94
N THR A 38 -5.38 -9.33 6.29
CA THR A 38 -4.34 -8.49 6.90
C THR A 38 -4.62 -6.99 6.83
N GLY A 39 -5.58 -6.56 6.01
CA GLY A 39 -5.95 -5.15 5.87
C GLY A 39 -6.91 -4.66 6.96
N PRO A 40 -7.05 -3.34 7.15
CA PRO A 40 -8.05 -2.79 8.07
C PRO A 40 -9.45 -3.13 7.59
N SER A 41 -10.35 -3.49 8.51
CA SER A 41 -11.74 -3.84 8.16
C SER A 41 -12.42 -2.75 7.33
N ALA A 42 -13.12 -3.14 6.26
CA ALA A 42 -13.88 -2.21 5.44
C ALA A 42 -14.99 -1.53 6.25
N MET A 43 -15.19 -0.23 6.02
CA MET A 43 -16.24 0.54 6.70
C MET A 43 -17.63 0.38 6.06
N GLY A 44 -17.73 -0.39 4.98
CA GLY A 44 -18.98 -0.57 4.23
C GLY A 44 -18.95 -1.84 3.39
N THR A 45 -19.97 -1.99 2.54
CA THR A 45 -20.12 -3.18 1.70
C THR A 45 -19.30 -3.05 0.41
N TYR A 46 -17.97 -3.19 0.54
CA TYR A 46 -17.04 -3.20 -0.59
C TYR A 46 -15.81 -4.07 -0.27
N PRO A 47 -15.16 -4.68 -1.28
CA PRO A 47 -13.94 -5.47 -1.09
C PRO A 47 -12.74 -4.55 -0.89
N HIS A 48 -11.61 -5.09 -0.42
CA HIS A 48 -10.35 -4.35 -0.40
C HIS A 48 -9.82 -4.06 -1.80
N LEU A 49 -9.97 -5.00 -2.72
CA LEU A 49 -9.66 -4.78 -4.13
C LEU A 49 -10.59 -5.58 -5.05
N ARG A 50 -10.60 -5.18 -6.32
CA ARG A 50 -11.24 -5.93 -7.41
C ARG A 50 -10.27 -6.12 -8.55
N ARG A 51 -10.13 -7.37 -9.01
CA ARG A 51 -9.36 -7.70 -10.22
C ARG A 51 -10.22 -7.56 -11.48
N VAL A 52 -9.61 -7.02 -12.53
CA VAL A 52 -10.14 -7.01 -13.91
C VAL A 52 -8.97 -7.22 -14.87
N GLY A 53 -8.90 -8.38 -15.50
CA GLY A 53 -7.77 -8.76 -16.35
C GLY A 53 -6.45 -8.79 -15.55
N ASP A 54 -5.45 -8.06 -16.02
CA ASP A 54 -4.13 -7.95 -15.39
C ASP A 54 -4.00 -6.76 -14.44
N LEU A 55 -5.14 -6.17 -14.03
CA LEU A 55 -5.17 -5.04 -13.10
C LEU A 55 -5.99 -5.36 -11.86
N VAL A 56 -5.54 -4.82 -10.74
CA VAL A 56 -6.30 -4.75 -9.48
C VAL A 56 -6.58 -3.30 -9.12
N PHE A 57 -7.81 -3.04 -8.76
CA PHE A 57 -8.32 -1.75 -8.30
C PHE A 57 -8.51 -1.84 -6.80
N VAL A 58 -7.61 -1.23 -6.03
CA VAL A 58 -7.72 -1.18 -4.57
C VAL A 58 -8.75 -0.11 -4.20
N SER A 59 -9.64 -0.42 -3.28
CA SER A 59 -10.61 0.55 -2.72
C SER A 59 -9.88 1.66 -1.97
N GLY A 60 -10.55 2.79 -1.73
CA GLY A 60 -9.99 3.87 -0.93
C GLY A 60 -9.50 3.36 0.42
N MET A 61 -8.22 3.60 0.72
CA MET A 61 -7.55 3.12 1.91
C MET A 61 -7.18 4.28 2.81
N GLY A 62 -7.63 4.21 4.06
CA GLY A 62 -7.25 5.12 5.13
C GLY A 62 -6.14 4.59 6.03
N PRO A 63 -5.68 5.39 7.02
CA PRO A 63 -4.55 5.06 7.88
C PRO A 63 -4.89 4.16 9.07
N ARG A 64 -6.15 3.71 9.26
CA ARG A 64 -6.51 2.90 10.44
C ARG A 64 -5.65 1.65 10.54
N SER A 65 -5.14 1.39 11.74
CA SER A 65 -4.40 0.16 12.05
C SER A 65 -5.29 -1.07 11.84
N PRO A 66 -4.84 -2.09 11.12
CA PRO A 66 -5.58 -3.36 11.00
C PRO A 66 -5.82 -4.05 12.34
N GLU A 67 -4.90 -3.90 13.29
CA GLU A 67 -4.90 -4.60 14.58
C GLU A 67 -5.77 -3.88 15.62
N THR A 68 -5.60 -2.56 15.75
CA THR A 68 -6.22 -1.78 16.85
C THR A 68 -7.39 -0.91 16.38
N ASN A 69 -7.53 -0.71 15.07
CA ASN A 69 -8.47 0.25 14.45
C ASN A 69 -8.19 1.72 14.80
N GLU A 70 -7.11 2.00 15.51
CA GLU A 70 -6.67 3.36 15.82
C GLU A 70 -6.11 4.08 14.59
N ILE A 71 -6.09 5.40 14.63
CA ILE A 71 -5.51 6.24 13.58
C ILE A 71 -4.10 6.66 14.02
N PRO A 72 -3.03 6.08 13.44
CA PRO A 72 -1.66 6.54 13.70
C PRO A 72 -1.54 8.05 13.43
N GLY A 73 -0.93 8.77 14.36
CA GLY A 73 -0.84 10.24 14.29
C GLY A 73 -2.08 10.98 14.76
N GLY A 74 -3.10 10.28 15.22
CA GLY A 74 -4.33 10.85 15.79
C GLY A 74 -5.41 11.21 14.77
N PRO A 75 -6.66 11.33 15.23
CA PRO A 75 -7.80 11.76 14.41
C PRO A 75 -7.76 13.27 14.16
N VAL A 76 -8.33 13.71 13.03
CA VAL A 76 -8.40 15.14 12.65
C VAL A 76 -9.51 15.91 13.38
N ARG A 77 -10.44 15.20 14.00
CA ARG A 77 -11.55 15.76 14.81
C ARG A 77 -11.98 14.75 15.87
N ASP A 78 -12.53 15.27 16.94
CA ASP A 78 -13.15 14.45 17.99
C ASP A 78 -14.58 14.04 17.64
N ASP A 79 -15.23 13.29 18.54
CA ASP A 79 -16.61 12.79 18.37
C ASP A 79 -17.65 13.92 18.31
N SER A 80 -17.31 15.11 18.82
CA SER A 80 -18.15 16.32 18.72
C SER A 80 -17.92 17.09 17.42
N GLY A 81 -16.96 16.66 16.60
CA GLY A 81 -16.57 17.30 15.35
C GLY A 81 -15.59 18.46 15.51
N GLN A 82 -15.06 18.69 16.72
CA GLN A 82 -14.05 19.73 16.94
C GLN A 82 -12.70 19.32 16.36
N PRO A 83 -12.00 20.23 15.66
CA PRO A 83 -10.69 19.95 15.10
C PRO A 83 -9.67 19.52 16.16
N LEU A 84 -8.88 18.53 15.83
CA LEU A 84 -7.73 18.07 16.63
C LEU A 84 -6.45 18.23 15.82
N ASP A 85 -5.34 18.32 16.53
CA ASP A 85 -4.03 18.23 15.89
C ASP A 85 -3.71 16.78 15.57
N TYR A 86 -3.04 16.55 14.42
CA TYR A 86 -2.72 15.22 13.91
C TYR A 86 -1.37 15.22 13.20
N ASP A 87 -0.77 14.03 13.04
CA ASP A 87 0.46 13.83 12.28
C ASP A 87 0.15 13.19 10.92
N ILE A 88 0.20 14.01 9.87
CA ILE A 88 0.03 13.55 8.48
C ILE A 88 1.12 12.56 8.05
N THR A 89 2.35 12.68 8.58
CA THR A 89 3.46 11.79 8.27
C THR A 89 3.14 10.37 8.72
N ALA A 90 2.70 10.23 9.98
CA ALA A 90 2.29 8.94 10.53
C ALA A 90 1.08 8.35 9.78
N GLN A 91 0.09 9.18 9.44
CA GLN A 91 -1.07 8.73 8.64
C GLN A 91 -0.66 8.29 7.23
N ALA A 92 0.23 9.02 6.55
CA ALA A 92 0.69 8.67 5.21
C ALA A 92 1.46 7.35 5.18
N HIS A 93 2.38 7.13 6.13
CA HIS A 93 3.07 5.83 6.27
C HIS A 93 2.07 4.69 6.49
N SER A 94 1.08 4.90 7.34
CA SER A 94 0.08 3.86 7.64
C SER A 94 -0.80 3.52 6.44
N VAL A 95 -1.27 4.53 5.68
CA VAL A 95 -2.05 4.29 4.45
C VAL A 95 -1.27 3.45 3.45
N ILE A 96 -0.02 3.84 3.16
CA ILE A 96 0.81 3.12 2.18
C ILE A 96 1.10 1.69 2.67
N ASN A 97 1.35 1.52 3.96
CA ASN A 97 1.55 0.20 4.55
C ASN A 97 0.29 -0.68 4.46
N ASN A 98 -0.89 -0.12 4.68
CA ASN A 98 -2.16 -0.84 4.53
C ASN A 98 -2.38 -1.30 3.07
N ILE A 99 -2.08 -0.42 2.10
CA ILE A 99 -2.12 -0.78 0.67
C ILE A 99 -1.14 -1.91 0.37
N ARG A 100 0.09 -1.82 0.89
CA ARG A 100 1.12 -2.86 0.73
C ARG A 100 0.64 -4.21 1.25
N LEU A 101 0.09 -4.27 2.46
CA LEU A 101 -0.43 -5.52 3.06
C LEU A 101 -1.49 -6.18 2.18
N ILE A 102 -2.44 -5.39 1.65
CA ILE A 102 -3.51 -5.90 0.79
C ILE A 102 -2.96 -6.43 -0.54
N LEU A 103 -2.03 -5.70 -1.16
CA LEU A 103 -1.40 -6.12 -2.41
C LEU A 103 -0.57 -7.38 -2.23
N GLU A 104 0.26 -7.45 -1.17
CA GLU A 104 1.09 -8.61 -0.86
C GLU A 104 0.26 -9.87 -0.57
N GLU A 105 -0.85 -9.74 0.18
CA GLU A 105 -1.76 -10.86 0.43
C GLU A 105 -2.43 -11.34 -0.85
N TYR A 106 -2.71 -10.44 -1.78
CA TYR A 106 -3.25 -10.80 -3.09
C TYR A 106 -2.20 -11.44 -4.00
N GLY A 107 -0.91 -11.19 -3.81
CA GLY A 107 0.20 -11.68 -4.63
C GLY A 107 0.79 -10.65 -5.59
N SER A 108 0.57 -9.36 -5.33
CA SER A 108 1.15 -8.19 -5.99
C SER A 108 2.02 -7.42 -4.98
N GLY A 109 2.46 -6.21 -5.29
CA GLY A 109 3.24 -5.38 -4.39
C GLY A 109 3.15 -3.89 -4.73
N LEU A 110 3.82 -3.05 -3.92
CA LEU A 110 3.89 -1.62 -4.22
C LEU A 110 4.64 -1.36 -5.54
N GLU A 111 5.58 -2.20 -5.90
CA GLU A 111 6.35 -2.15 -7.16
C GLU A 111 5.48 -2.29 -8.40
N ASP A 112 4.30 -2.89 -8.26
CA ASP A 112 3.35 -3.11 -9.34
C ASP A 112 2.33 -1.98 -9.49
N VAL A 113 2.35 -0.99 -8.58
CA VAL A 113 1.42 0.16 -8.62
C VAL A 113 1.68 1.01 -9.86
N VAL A 114 0.63 1.27 -10.62
CA VAL A 114 0.67 2.06 -11.87
C VAL A 114 -0.03 3.41 -11.76
N ASP A 115 -0.99 3.55 -10.85
CA ASP A 115 -1.71 4.80 -10.61
C ASP A 115 -2.06 4.98 -9.13
N VAL A 116 -1.96 6.22 -8.65
CA VAL A 116 -2.28 6.61 -7.27
C VAL A 116 -3.15 7.86 -7.28
N LEU A 117 -4.34 7.75 -6.71
CA LEU A 117 -5.20 8.90 -6.41
C LEU A 117 -5.16 9.16 -4.90
N VAL A 118 -4.82 10.39 -4.53
CA VAL A 118 -4.66 10.82 -3.14
C VAL A 118 -5.68 11.91 -2.81
N PHE A 119 -6.35 11.74 -1.69
CA PHE A 119 -7.27 12.70 -1.10
C PHE A 119 -6.67 13.26 0.18
N LEU A 120 -6.53 14.57 0.27
CA LEU A 120 -6.13 15.29 1.49
C LEU A 120 -7.26 16.20 1.94
N ILE A 121 -7.44 16.37 3.24
CA ILE A 121 -8.43 17.32 3.76
C ILE A 121 -7.86 18.74 3.92
N ASP A 122 -6.54 18.87 4.04
CA ASP A 122 -5.83 20.15 4.13
C ASP A 122 -4.57 20.12 3.26
N MET A 123 -4.68 20.65 2.04
CA MET A 123 -3.58 20.67 1.09
C MET A 123 -2.43 21.55 1.54
N ASP A 124 -2.74 22.73 2.09
CA ASP A 124 -1.73 23.73 2.45
C ASP A 124 -0.87 23.25 3.62
N ARG A 125 -1.50 22.61 4.59
CA ARG A 125 -0.85 22.05 5.77
C ARG A 125 -0.05 20.80 5.45
N ASP A 126 -0.64 19.87 4.70
CA ASP A 126 -0.23 18.47 4.69
C ASP A 126 0.63 18.07 3.49
N PHE A 127 0.48 18.78 2.35
CA PHE A 127 1.08 18.34 1.07
C PHE A 127 2.58 18.11 1.15
N GLN A 128 3.33 19.02 1.77
CA GLN A 128 4.80 18.93 1.81
C GLN A 128 5.29 17.70 2.61
N SER A 129 4.67 17.45 3.75
CA SER A 129 5.04 16.33 4.62
C SER A 129 4.60 14.99 4.03
N TYR A 130 3.37 14.90 3.55
CA TYR A 130 2.86 13.76 2.81
C TYR A 130 3.75 13.42 1.61
N ASN A 131 4.14 14.42 0.81
CA ASN A 131 4.91 14.20 -0.42
C ASN A 131 6.33 13.65 -0.15
N LYS A 132 6.94 13.96 1.00
CA LYS A 132 8.20 13.33 1.43
C LYS A 132 8.01 11.84 1.69
N VAL A 133 6.99 11.47 2.44
CA VAL A 133 6.65 10.06 2.70
C VAL A 133 6.35 9.32 1.39
N TYR A 134 5.54 9.92 0.52
CA TYR A 134 5.23 9.35 -0.79
C TYR A 134 6.50 9.04 -1.60
N ALA A 135 7.49 9.94 -1.59
CA ALA A 135 8.73 9.75 -2.31
C ALA A 135 9.58 8.58 -1.78
N GLU A 136 9.51 8.27 -0.49
CA GLU A 136 10.21 7.13 0.11
C GLU A 136 9.74 5.79 -0.46
N TYR A 137 8.44 5.65 -0.72
CA TYR A 137 7.84 4.40 -1.21
C TYR A 137 7.75 4.34 -2.74
N PHE A 138 7.40 5.44 -3.39
CA PHE A 138 7.06 5.48 -4.80
C PHE A 138 8.10 6.20 -5.67
N GLY A 139 9.13 6.79 -5.09
CA GLY A 139 10.12 7.58 -5.83
C GLY A 139 10.89 6.80 -6.88
N SER A 140 11.12 5.50 -6.68
CA SER A 140 11.77 4.60 -7.66
C SER A 140 10.76 3.94 -8.62
N ILE A 141 9.50 3.82 -8.22
CA ILE A 141 8.43 3.14 -8.98
C ILE A 141 7.81 4.11 -9.99
N MET A 142 7.63 5.37 -9.58
CA MET A 142 7.05 6.47 -10.36
C MET A 142 5.69 6.16 -11.00
N PRO A 143 4.68 5.70 -10.24
CA PRO A 143 3.34 5.55 -10.77
C PRO A 143 2.76 6.92 -11.18
N ALA A 144 1.78 6.92 -12.09
CA ALA A 144 0.97 8.11 -12.31
C ALA A 144 0.31 8.53 -10.98
N ARG A 145 0.19 9.86 -10.73
CA ARG A 145 -0.41 10.36 -9.49
C ARG A 145 -1.29 11.57 -9.71
N THR A 146 -2.44 11.56 -9.04
CA THR A 146 -3.28 12.73 -8.84
C THR A 146 -3.47 12.97 -7.35
N THR A 147 -3.30 14.21 -6.89
CA THR A 147 -3.56 14.61 -5.50
C THR A 147 -4.59 15.73 -5.50
N VAL A 148 -5.66 15.56 -4.75
CA VAL A 148 -6.76 16.53 -4.63
C VAL A 148 -7.08 16.84 -3.18
N SER A 149 -7.54 18.06 -2.94
CA SER A 149 -8.11 18.46 -1.64
C SER A 149 -9.61 18.26 -1.65
N ILE A 150 -10.15 17.76 -0.55
CA ILE A 150 -11.58 17.50 -0.35
C ILE A 150 -12.01 18.03 1.03
N ASN A 151 -13.31 18.23 1.20
CA ASN A 151 -13.83 18.82 2.45
C ASN A 151 -13.74 17.87 3.64
N ALA A 152 -13.96 16.59 3.45
CA ALA A 152 -13.93 15.59 4.52
C ALA A 152 -13.83 14.17 3.95
N LEU A 153 -13.34 13.28 4.80
CA LEU A 153 -13.38 11.82 4.61
C LEU A 153 -14.42 11.18 5.54
N PRO A 154 -14.92 9.98 5.21
CA PRO A 154 -15.94 9.29 6.02
C PRO A 154 -15.55 9.08 7.47
N SER A 155 -14.26 8.83 7.75
CA SER A 155 -13.70 8.74 9.08
C SER A 155 -12.86 9.98 9.41
N PRO A 156 -12.46 10.22 10.68
CA PRO A 156 -11.69 11.40 11.07
C PRO A 156 -10.20 11.27 10.70
N ILE A 157 -9.89 11.05 9.43
CA ILE A 157 -8.56 10.89 8.86
C ILE A 157 -8.17 12.08 7.99
N ALA A 158 -6.87 12.34 7.85
CA ALA A 158 -6.36 13.44 7.04
C ALA A 158 -6.11 13.06 5.58
N ILE A 159 -5.92 11.76 5.31
CA ILE A 159 -5.50 11.23 4.02
C ILE A 159 -6.20 9.92 3.70
N GLU A 160 -6.57 9.75 2.43
CA GLU A 160 -6.98 8.48 1.83
C GLU A 160 -6.28 8.30 0.50
N MET A 161 -5.91 7.07 0.16
CA MET A 161 -5.34 6.74 -1.14
C MET A 161 -6.12 5.61 -1.81
N LYS A 162 -6.25 5.73 -3.13
CA LYS A 162 -6.74 4.68 -4.01
C LYS A 162 -5.65 4.36 -5.03
N VAL A 163 -5.39 3.07 -5.28
CA VAL A 163 -4.37 2.67 -6.25
C VAL A 163 -4.90 1.66 -7.26
N ILE A 164 -4.22 1.63 -8.42
CA ILE A 164 -4.34 0.58 -9.42
C ILE A 164 -2.96 -0.07 -9.53
N ALA A 165 -2.91 -1.40 -9.51
CA ALA A 165 -1.67 -2.16 -9.64
C ALA A 165 -1.82 -3.28 -10.67
N LYS A 166 -0.70 -3.78 -11.17
CA LYS A 166 -0.66 -4.99 -12.00
C LYS A 166 -0.64 -6.26 -11.15
N VAL A 167 -1.01 -7.38 -11.78
CA VAL A 167 -0.93 -8.74 -11.21
C VAL A 167 -0.43 -9.72 -12.27
#